data_3f13cc4972c7e054b10c699d6037ce13
#
_entry.id   3f13cc4972c7e054b10c699d6037ce13
#
_cell.length_a   1.000
_cell.length_b   1.000
_cell.length_c   1.000
_cell.angle_alpha   90.00
_cell.angle_beta   90.00
_cell.angle_gamma   90.00
#
_symmetry.space_group_name_H-M   'P 1'
#
loop_
_entity.id
_entity.type
_entity.pdbx_description
1 polymer ?
#
loop_
_entity_poly.entity_id
_entity_poly.type
_entity_poly.pdbx_seq_one_letter_code
_entity_poly.pdbx_strand_id
1 'polypeptide(L)'
;MINNFEVVRQEDLTDCGACCLKMIIKYYGGDYPLFHIKQLTHTDQFGTNAFLIKEAALKLGLNAKVVNGNLEDIKEEDLPIIAHVIPNKSYEHFIVIYKLDKKHALVTIADPALGKRVITYGDFFEISSSNFIFFDANKKLAKITSSKRINNLVIETFTNN
;
A
#
# COMPACT_ATOMS: atom_id res chain seq x y z
N MET A 1 -10.64 -2.23 19.18
CA MET A 1 -11.13 -3.03 18.04
C MET A 1 -9.94 -3.59 17.30
N ILE A 2 -9.87 -4.89 17.20
CA ILE A 2 -8.89 -5.54 16.30
C ILE A 2 -9.44 -5.33 14.90
N ASN A 3 -8.96 -4.30 14.23
CA ASN A 3 -9.21 -4.18 12.81
C ASN A 3 -8.57 -5.41 12.15
N ASN A 4 -9.41 -6.28 11.63
CA ASN A 4 -8.98 -7.41 10.82
C ASN A 4 -8.34 -6.83 9.55
N PHE A 5 -7.04 -6.51 9.64
CA PHE A 5 -6.30 -6.05 8.48
C PHE A 5 -6.10 -7.24 7.54
N GLU A 6 -6.74 -7.17 6.39
CA GLU A 6 -6.70 -8.26 5.42
C GLU A 6 -5.44 -8.17 4.56
N VAL A 7 -4.67 -9.22 4.55
CA VAL A 7 -3.47 -9.32 3.71
C VAL A 7 -3.87 -9.72 2.29
N VAL A 8 -3.42 -8.94 1.31
CA VAL A 8 -3.55 -9.28 -0.12
C VAL A 8 -2.24 -9.88 -0.59
N ARG A 9 -2.28 -11.16 -0.98
CA ARG A 9 -1.10 -11.89 -1.47
C ARG A 9 -0.86 -11.61 -2.94
N GLN A 10 0.40 -11.40 -3.29
CA GLN A 10 0.79 -11.27 -4.70
C GLN A 10 0.73 -12.60 -5.43
N GLU A 11 0.38 -12.58 -6.70
CA GLU A 11 0.43 -13.71 -7.61
C GLU A 11 1.74 -13.72 -8.38
N ASP A 12 2.13 -12.53 -8.87
CA ASP A 12 3.40 -12.30 -9.57
C ASP A 12 4.40 -11.51 -8.72
N LEU A 13 5.68 -11.65 -8.99
CA LEU A 13 6.76 -10.93 -8.30
C LEU A 13 6.65 -9.41 -8.43
N THR A 14 5.97 -8.92 -9.44
CA THR A 14 5.79 -7.49 -9.74
C THR A 14 4.57 -6.86 -9.08
N ASP A 15 3.73 -7.66 -8.42
CA ASP A 15 2.42 -7.21 -7.89
C ASP A 15 2.49 -6.52 -6.53
N CYS A 16 3.63 -6.51 -5.85
CA CYS A 16 3.72 -6.08 -4.45
C CYS A 16 3.15 -4.67 -4.20
N GLY A 17 3.47 -3.71 -5.04
CA GLY A 17 2.98 -2.33 -4.90
C GLY A 17 1.47 -2.22 -5.07
N ALA A 18 0.89 -2.88 -6.08
CA ALA A 18 -0.54 -2.92 -6.30
C ALA A 18 -1.29 -3.65 -5.18
N CYS A 19 -0.73 -4.74 -4.67
CA CYS A 19 -1.28 -5.47 -3.52
C CYS A 19 -1.29 -4.61 -2.26
N CYS A 20 -0.22 -3.88 -1.99
CA CYS A 20 -0.15 -2.95 -0.87
C CYS A 20 -1.21 -1.84 -0.99
N LEU A 21 -1.37 -1.24 -2.16
CA LEU A 21 -2.41 -0.24 -2.37
C LEU A 21 -3.81 -0.83 -2.19
N LYS A 22 -4.06 -2.05 -2.65
CA LYS A 22 -5.34 -2.73 -2.41
C LYS A 22 -5.62 -2.91 -0.93
N MET A 23 -4.63 -3.29 -0.12
CA MET A 23 -4.77 -3.40 1.33
C MET A 23 -5.16 -2.06 1.98
N ILE A 24 -4.53 -0.96 1.57
CA ILE A 24 -4.86 0.39 2.03
C ILE A 24 -6.30 0.77 1.63
N ILE A 25 -6.70 0.54 0.40
CA ILE A 25 -8.05 0.81 -0.10
C ILE A 25 -9.10 0.06 0.74
N LYS A 26 -8.87 -1.22 1.01
CA LYS A 26 -9.77 -2.04 1.85
C LYS A 26 -9.85 -1.53 3.28
N TYR A 27 -8.75 -1.08 3.85
CA TYR A 27 -8.73 -0.47 5.19
C TYR A 27 -9.64 0.77 5.26
N TYR A 28 -9.65 1.60 4.23
CA TYR A 28 -10.52 2.77 4.13
C TYR A 28 -11.92 2.47 3.57
N GLY A 29 -12.32 1.20 3.56
CA GLY A 29 -13.67 0.76 3.24
C GLY A 29 -13.99 0.64 1.76
N GLY A 30 -13.01 0.82 0.88
CA GLY A 30 -13.14 0.58 -0.56
C GLY A 30 -12.87 -0.88 -0.94
N ASP A 31 -13.14 -1.22 -2.17
CA ASP A 31 -12.74 -2.47 -2.77
C ASP A 31 -12.64 -2.34 -4.29
N TYR A 32 -11.49 -2.74 -4.84
CA TYR A 32 -11.20 -2.72 -6.26
C TYR A 32 -10.49 -4.02 -6.65
N PRO A 33 -10.83 -4.62 -7.79
CA PRO A 33 -10.09 -5.77 -8.28
C PRO A 33 -8.60 -5.44 -8.48
N LEU A 34 -7.72 -6.36 -8.12
CA LEU A 34 -6.27 -6.18 -8.23
C LEU A 34 -5.85 -5.77 -9.65
N PHE A 35 -6.47 -6.37 -10.66
CA PHE A 35 -6.21 -6.03 -12.06
C PHE A 35 -6.34 -4.53 -12.36
N HIS A 36 -7.37 -3.86 -11.81
CA HIS A 36 -7.55 -2.42 -12.00
C HIS A 36 -6.52 -1.60 -11.26
N ILE A 37 -6.16 -2.02 -10.06
CA ILE A 37 -5.12 -1.35 -9.29
C ILE A 37 -3.79 -1.48 -10.02
N LYS A 38 -3.49 -2.63 -10.61
CA LYS A 38 -2.30 -2.83 -11.45
C LYS A 38 -2.28 -1.89 -12.67
N GLN A 39 -3.43 -1.68 -13.30
CA GLN A 39 -3.54 -0.72 -14.40
C GLN A 39 -3.28 0.71 -13.93
N LEU A 40 -3.89 1.12 -12.81
CA LEU A 40 -3.73 2.47 -12.27
C LEU A 40 -2.31 2.75 -11.76
N THR A 41 -1.65 1.76 -11.20
CA THR A 41 -0.24 1.85 -10.75
C THR A 41 0.76 1.64 -11.87
N HIS A 42 0.31 1.45 -13.10
CA HIS A 42 1.16 1.15 -14.26
C HIS A 42 2.14 0.00 -13.99
N THR A 43 1.67 -1.02 -13.25
CA THR A 43 2.48 -2.21 -12.94
C THR A 43 2.82 -2.94 -14.24
N ASP A 44 4.10 -3.12 -14.47
CA ASP A 44 4.66 -3.81 -15.63
C ASP A 44 5.59 -4.96 -15.22
N GLN A 45 6.40 -5.46 -16.12
CA GLN A 45 7.36 -6.53 -15.87
C GLN A 45 8.43 -6.19 -14.82
N PHE A 46 8.61 -4.90 -14.50
CA PHE A 46 9.53 -4.41 -13.47
C PHE A 46 8.82 -3.99 -12.17
N GLY A 47 7.48 -4.12 -12.11
CA GLY A 47 6.66 -3.69 -11.00
C GLY A 47 6.15 -2.25 -11.16
N THR A 48 6.05 -1.55 -10.04
CA THR A 48 5.65 -0.14 -9.96
C THR A 48 6.59 0.62 -9.01
N ASN A 49 6.33 1.90 -8.80
CA ASN A 49 7.12 2.73 -7.88
C ASN A 49 6.23 3.57 -6.96
N ALA A 50 6.81 4.21 -5.96
CA ALA A 50 6.08 4.99 -4.97
C ALA A 50 5.29 6.16 -5.57
N PHE A 51 5.82 6.82 -6.60
CA PHE A 51 5.13 7.90 -7.30
C PHE A 51 3.85 7.39 -7.99
N LEU A 52 3.95 6.28 -8.72
CA LEU A 52 2.80 5.70 -9.42
C LEU A 52 1.75 5.14 -8.45
N ILE A 53 2.16 4.57 -7.32
CA ILE A 53 1.24 4.17 -6.25
C ILE A 53 0.50 5.39 -5.70
N LYS A 54 1.21 6.48 -5.41
CA LYS A 54 0.62 7.74 -4.94
C LYS A 54 -0.40 8.28 -5.95
N GLU A 55 -0.04 8.36 -7.22
CA GLU A 55 -0.93 8.86 -8.28
C GLU A 55 -2.19 7.99 -8.43
N ALA A 56 -2.04 6.67 -8.36
CA ALA A 56 -3.17 5.74 -8.36
C ALA A 56 -4.11 5.96 -7.16
N ALA A 57 -3.55 6.14 -5.96
CA ALA A 57 -4.31 6.42 -4.75
C ALA A 57 -5.14 7.70 -4.88
N LEU A 58 -4.54 8.78 -5.40
CA LEU A 58 -5.22 10.05 -5.64
C LEU A 58 -6.40 9.89 -6.61
N LYS A 59 -6.24 9.14 -7.68
CA LYS A 59 -7.33 8.82 -8.64
C LYS A 59 -8.48 8.05 -8.00
N LEU A 60 -8.19 7.25 -6.97
CA LEU A 60 -9.18 6.46 -6.24
C LEU A 60 -9.83 7.23 -5.07
N GLY A 61 -9.44 8.48 -4.85
CA GLY A 61 -10.02 9.34 -3.81
C GLY A 61 -9.29 9.29 -2.47
N LEU A 62 -8.11 8.68 -2.40
CA LEU A 62 -7.21 8.74 -1.25
C LEU A 62 -6.23 9.89 -1.42
N ASN A 63 -6.08 10.72 -0.40
CA ASN A 63 -4.92 11.59 -0.32
C ASN A 63 -3.68 10.72 -0.04
N ALA A 64 -2.60 10.98 -0.73
CA ALA A 64 -1.36 10.24 -0.57
C ALA A 64 -0.15 11.14 -0.74
N LYS A 65 0.88 10.88 0.06
CA LYS A 65 2.17 11.59 -0.06
C LYS A 65 3.33 10.62 0.18
N VAL A 66 4.41 10.79 -0.56
CA VAL A 66 5.66 10.09 -0.32
C VAL A 66 6.48 10.88 0.69
N VAL A 67 6.95 10.19 1.72
CA VAL A 67 7.71 10.78 2.84
C VAL A 67 9.01 10.02 3.00
N ASN A 68 10.12 10.74 3.11
CA ASN A 68 11.41 10.19 3.53
C ASN A 68 11.59 10.42 5.04
N GLY A 69 11.90 9.39 5.78
CA GLY A 69 12.03 9.48 7.24
C GLY A 69 12.36 8.16 7.91
N ASN A 70 12.24 8.16 9.22
CA ASN A 70 12.51 7.00 10.05
C ASN A 70 11.22 6.44 10.66
N LEU A 71 11.24 5.15 10.99
CA LEU A 71 10.12 4.47 11.63
C LEU A 71 9.68 5.16 12.93
N GLU A 72 10.63 5.70 13.69
CA GLU A 72 10.39 6.36 14.97
C GLU A 72 9.58 7.66 14.85
N ASP A 73 9.62 8.31 13.69
CA ASP A 73 8.89 9.54 13.39
C ASP A 73 7.41 9.27 13.03
N ILE A 74 7.06 8.02 12.75
CA ILE A 74 5.70 7.62 12.38
C ILE A 74 4.82 7.56 13.64
N LYS A 75 3.66 8.18 13.56
CA LYS A 75 2.66 8.16 14.63
C LYS A 75 1.64 7.05 14.39
N GLU A 76 0.98 6.62 15.46
CA GLU A 76 -0.06 5.59 15.36
C GLU A 76 -1.23 6.02 14.45
N GLU A 77 -1.59 7.30 14.49
CA GLU A 77 -2.64 7.86 13.62
C GLU A 77 -2.27 7.89 12.13
N ASP A 78 -1.00 7.78 11.79
CA ASP A 78 -0.56 7.73 10.38
C ASP A 78 -0.80 6.35 9.74
N LEU A 79 -0.98 5.30 10.56
CA LEU A 79 -1.09 3.93 10.08
C LEU A 79 -2.50 3.62 9.52
N PRO A 80 -2.63 2.73 8.53
CA PRO A 80 -1.57 2.00 7.84
C PRO A 80 -0.85 2.84 6.77
N ILE A 81 0.40 2.52 6.54
CA ILE A 81 1.24 3.15 5.50
C ILE A 81 1.93 2.07 4.65
N ILE A 82 2.35 2.44 3.45
CA ILE A 82 3.21 1.59 2.63
C ILE A 82 4.67 1.97 2.89
N ALA A 83 5.51 0.96 3.08
CA ALA A 83 6.95 1.12 3.20
C ALA A 83 7.65 0.49 1.99
N HIS A 84 8.61 1.21 1.43
CA HIS A 84 9.54 0.68 0.43
C HIS A 84 10.72 0.04 1.15
N VAL A 85 10.99 -1.21 0.83
CA VAL A 85 12.05 -2.02 1.45
C VAL A 85 12.91 -2.71 0.40
N ILE A 86 14.13 -3.07 0.79
CA ILE A 86 15.11 -3.75 -0.07
C ILE A 86 15.63 -4.98 0.67
N PRO A 87 14.84 -6.07 0.73
CA PRO A 87 15.24 -7.28 1.43
C PRO A 87 16.57 -7.82 0.90
N ASN A 88 17.46 -8.19 1.80
CA ASN A 88 18.80 -8.71 1.49
C ASN A 88 19.62 -7.83 0.53
N LYS A 89 19.27 -6.55 0.40
CA LYS A 89 19.90 -5.60 -0.55
C LYS A 89 19.86 -6.10 -2.00
N SER A 90 18.88 -6.92 -2.35
CA SER A 90 18.84 -7.64 -3.63
C SER A 90 17.69 -7.23 -4.55
N TYR A 91 16.55 -6.86 -4.02
CA TYR A 91 15.39 -6.45 -4.82
C TYR A 91 14.52 -5.42 -4.09
N GLU A 92 13.88 -4.56 -4.86
CA GLU A 92 12.93 -3.59 -4.34
C GLU A 92 11.59 -4.24 -4.08
N HIS A 93 10.97 -3.90 -2.94
CA HIS A 93 9.71 -4.49 -2.51
C HIS A 93 8.87 -3.47 -1.74
N PHE A 94 7.56 -3.69 -1.70
CA PHE A 94 6.63 -2.89 -0.91
C PHE A 94 5.92 -3.77 0.11
N ILE A 95 5.75 -3.25 1.30
CA ILE A 95 5.01 -3.85 2.40
C ILE A 95 4.09 -2.81 3.04
N VAL A 96 3.07 -3.26 3.77
CA VAL A 96 2.22 -2.37 4.57
C VAL A 96 2.62 -2.49 6.04
N ILE A 97 2.83 -1.34 6.69
CA ILE A 97 2.94 -1.25 8.15
C ILE A 97 1.56 -0.87 8.68
N TYR A 98 0.99 -1.66 9.57
CA TYR A 98 -0.32 -1.34 10.14
C TYR A 98 -0.36 -1.30 11.67
N LYS A 99 0.73 -1.65 12.36
CA LYS A 99 0.87 -1.48 13.80
C LYS A 99 2.32 -1.25 14.18
N LEU A 100 2.53 -0.31 15.09
CA LEU A 100 3.82 -0.05 15.76
C LEU A 100 3.64 -0.27 17.26
N ASP A 101 4.45 -1.14 17.83
CA ASP A 101 4.58 -1.30 19.27
C ASP A 101 5.90 -0.65 19.71
N LYS A 102 5.83 0.64 20.02
CA LYS A 102 7.02 1.44 20.39
C LYS A 102 7.64 0.96 21.70
N LYS A 103 6.82 0.43 22.61
CA LYS A 103 7.30 -0.07 23.91
C LYS A 103 8.21 -1.28 23.75
N HIS A 104 7.88 -2.19 22.85
CA HIS A 104 8.63 -3.42 22.59
C HIS A 104 9.49 -3.36 21.33
N ALA A 105 9.50 -2.21 20.65
CA ALA A 105 10.19 -2.00 19.38
C ALA A 105 9.84 -3.07 18.32
N LEU A 106 8.54 -3.31 18.14
CA LEU A 106 8.00 -4.27 17.18
C LEU A 106 7.15 -3.59 16.12
N VAL A 107 7.24 -4.08 14.90
CA VAL A 107 6.47 -3.65 13.73
C VAL A 107 5.61 -4.79 13.25
N THR A 108 4.30 -4.58 13.12
CA THR A 108 3.43 -5.54 12.45
C THR A 108 3.23 -5.10 11.00
N ILE A 109 3.60 -5.97 10.08
CA ILE A 109 3.57 -5.74 8.65
C ILE A 109 2.67 -6.75 7.95
N ALA A 110 2.12 -6.31 6.81
CA ALA A 110 1.49 -7.17 5.82
C ALA A 110 2.39 -7.17 4.57
N ASP A 111 2.99 -8.30 4.32
CA ASP A 111 3.88 -8.51 3.20
C ASP A 111 3.13 -9.27 2.10
N PRO A 112 2.98 -8.69 0.89
CA PRO A 112 2.30 -9.41 -0.20
C PRO A 112 2.93 -10.75 -0.56
N ALA A 113 4.23 -10.90 -0.36
CA ALA A 113 4.94 -12.15 -0.63
C ALA A 113 4.85 -13.17 0.51
N LEU A 114 4.95 -12.71 1.76
CA LEU A 114 5.13 -13.58 2.93
C LEU A 114 3.96 -13.59 3.91
N GLY A 115 3.00 -12.68 3.76
CA GLY A 115 1.85 -12.57 4.65
C GLY A 115 2.08 -11.65 5.85
N LYS A 116 1.26 -11.82 6.88
CA LYS A 116 1.37 -11.05 8.12
C LYS A 116 2.59 -11.48 8.93
N ARG A 117 3.38 -10.51 9.35
CA ARG A 117 4.60 -10.75 10.14
C ARG A 117 4.76 -9.69 11.22
N VAL A 118 5.39 -10.09 12.32
CA VAL A 118 5.88 -9.17 13.34
C VAL A 118 7.41 -9.23 13.31
N ILE A 119 8.05 -8.09 13.12
CA ILE A 119 9.51 -7.96 13.06
C ILE A 119 9.97 -6.89 14.06
N THR A 120 11.25 -6.94 14.43
CA THR A 120 11.83 -5.91 15.29
C THR A 120 12.09 -4.61 14.52
N TYR A 121 12.23 -3.50 15.23
CA TYR A 121 12.67 -2.22 14.62
C TYR A 121 14.04 -2.38 13.95
N GLY A 122 14.94 -3.15 14.55
CA GLY A 122 16.26 -3.45 13.97
C GLY A 122 16.18 -4.18 12.65
N ASP A 123 15.36 -5.24 12.58
CA ASP A 123 15.15 -5.98 11.33
C ASP A 123 14.50 -5.11 10.25
N PHE A 124 13.56 -4.25 10.63
CA PHE A 124 12.96 -3.31 9.69
C PHE A 124 14.00 -2.30 9.17
N PHE A 125 14.83 -1.75 10.06
CA PHE A 125 15.89 -0.81 9.70
C PHE A 125 16.85 -1.38 8.65
N GLU A 126 17.20 -2.66 8.77
CA GLU A 126 18.10 -3.34 7.83
C GLU A 126 17.55 -3.43 6.40
N ILE A 127 16.23 -3.45 6.24
CA ILE A 127 15.58 -3.58 4.93
C ILE A 127 14.98 -2.26 4.41
N SER A 128 14.78 -1.26 5.26
CA SER A 128 14.09 -0.02 4.90
C SER A 128 14.92 0.85 3.96
N SER A 129 14.28 1.39 2.92
CA SER A 129 14.84 2.46 2.10
C SER A 129 14.61 3.85 2.68
N SER A 130 13.94 3.96 3.83
CA SER A 130 13.47 5.21 4.44
C SER A 130 12.39 5.95 3.64
N ASN A 131 11.79 5.34 2.64
CA ASN A 131 10.69 5.91 1.87
C ASN A 131 9.37 5.24 2.25
N PHE A 132 8.39 6.08 2.57
CA PHE A 132 7.04 5.67 2.97
C PHE A 132 5.99 6.39 2.12
N ILE A 133 4.83 5.79 1.99
CA ILE A 133 3.65 6.44 1.41
C ILE A 133 2.59 6.52 2.50
N PHE A 134 2.21 7.73 2.86
CA PHE A 134 1.17 8.04 3.82
C PHE A 134 -0.14 8.28 3.11
N PHE A 135 -1.24 7.87 3.73
CA PHE A 135 -2.59 7.97 3.16
C PHE A 135 -3.54 8.63 4.15
N ASP A 136 -4.53 9.33 3.57
CA ASP A 136 -5.65 9.89 4.31
C ASP A 136 -6.90 9.84 3.42
N ALA A 137 -8.05 9.54 4.02
CA ALA A 137 -9.31 9.48 3.31
C ALA A 137 -10.33 10.47 3.90
N ASN A 138 -10.71 11.49 3.13
CA ASN A 138 -11.70 12.46 3.54
C ASN A 138 -13.14 11.93 3.42
N LYS A 139 -13.35 10.83 2.70
CA LYS A 139 -14.66 10.20 2.47
C LYS A 139 -14.50 8.70 2.27
N LYS A 140 -15.60 7.96 2.43
CA LYS A 140 -15.63 6.53 2.16
C LYS A 140 -15.33 6.24 0.69
N LEU A 141 -14.42 5.31 0.45
CA LEU A 141 -14.06 4.89 -0.90
C LEU A 141 -15.14 4.01 -1.55
N ALA A 142 -15.15 4.00 -2.87
CA ALA A 142 -16.06 3.17 -3.64
C ALA A 142 -15.68 1.68 -3.54
N LYS A 143 -16.72 0.82 -3.61
CA LYS A 143 -16.56 -0.62 -3.78
C LYS A 143 -16.98 -0.99 -5.19
N ILE A 144 -16.08 -1.52 -5.97
CA ILE A 144 -16.31 -1.91 -7.37
C ILE A 144 -16.15 -3.40 -7.50
N THR A 145 -17.27 -4.09 -7.70
CA THR A 145 -17.33 -5.55 -7.70
C THR A 145 -17.61 -6.17 -9.07
N SER A 146 -17.91 -5.35 -10.10
CA SER A 146 -18.21 -5.86 -11.44
C SER A 146 -17.45 -5.14 -12.55
N SER A 147 -17.04 -5.89 -13.57
CA SER A 147 -16.29 -5.39 -14.73
C SER A 147 -16.99 -4.25 -15.50
N LYS A 148 -18.33 -4.23 -15.55
CA LYS A 148 -19.10 -3.18 -16.24
C LYS A 148 -19.03 -1.81 -15.56
N ARG A 149 -19.02 -1.76 -14.24
CA ARG A 149 -18.90 -0.50 -13.48
C ARG A 149 -17.50 0.08 -13.55
N ILE A 150 -16.52 -0.75 -13.70
CA ILE A 150 -15.11 -0.38 -13.73
C ILE A 150 -14.78 0.38 -15.01
N ASN A 151 -15.25 -0.08 -16.16
CA ASN A 151 -15.00 0.60 -17.44
C ASN A 151 -15.57 2.02 -17.44
N ASN A 152 -16.73 2.25 -16.82
CA ASN A 152 -17.30 3.58 -16.74
C ASN A 152 -16.50 4.48 -15.77
N LEU A 153 -16.02 3.98 -14.66
CA LEU A 153 -15.25 4.75 -13.69
C LEU A 153 -13.86 5.13 -14.21
N VAL A 154 -13.22 4.21 -14.91
CA VAL A 154 -11.91 4.46 -15.56
C VAL A 154 -12.07 5.51 -16.66
N ILE A 155 -13.15 5.47 -17.43
CA ILE A 155 -13.42 6.46 -18.46
C ILE A 155 -13.68 7.84 -17.83
N GLU A 156 -14.47 7.94 -16.76
CA GLU A 156 -14.73 9.21 -16.09
C GLU A 156 -13.48 9.84 -15.47
N THR A 157 -12.54 9.02 -14.96
CA THR A 157 -11.28 9.54 -14.41
C THR A 157 -10.29 9.99 -15.49
N PHE A 158 -10.38 9.48 -16.69
CA PHE A 158 -9.55 9.89 -17.82
C PHE A 158 -10.14 11.00 -18.69
N THR A 159 -11.46 11.28 -18.61
CA THR A 159 -12.12 12.31 -19.42
C THR A 159 -12.25 13.66 -18.69
N ASN A 160 -11.96 13.74 -17.40
CA ASN A 160 -12.04 14.97 -16.60
C ASN A 160 -10.66 15.63 -16.34
N ASN A 161 -9.68 15.41 -17.19
CA ASN A 161 -8.41 16.15 -17.21
C ASN A 161 -8.26 16.94 -18.51
#